data_d90a03804ec3604e99eeed9dc03c7708
#
_entry.id   d90a03804ec3604e99eeed9dc03c7708
#
_cell.length_a   1.000
_cell.length_b   1.000
_cell.length_c   1.000
_cell.angle_alpha   90.00
_cell.angle_beta   90.00
_cell.angle_gamma   90.00
#
_symmetry.space_group_name_H-M   'P 1'
#
loop_
_entity.id
_entity.type
_entity.pdbx_description
1 polymer ?
#
loop_
_entity_poly.entity_id
_entity_poly.type
_entity_poly.pdbx_seq_one_letter_code
_entity_poly.pdbx_strand_id
1 'polypeptide(L)'
;MKLSTICVQGAYRPKNGEPRVVPIVQSTTYKYDSSVEMGDLFDLKKSGYFYSRLQNPTCDTVAAKIAMLEGGVAGMLTGSGQAANFYAVFNIAGAGDHIVSSTAIYGGTYNLFNVTLRKLGIDFTFVSPSATEEELAAAIRPNTKAIFGETISNPSLEILDIEKFARVAHKAGVPLIVDNTFATPINCRPFDFGCDIVTHSTTKYLEGHASTVGVAIVDSGNFDWTQNDKFPGLTTPDDSYHGITYTEAFGKGAYITKAVVQLMRDLGAVQSPNEAFLLNVGLESLHLRIPRHCENAKKVAAYLKQHPAVTWVECAMLEGDRQYDLAQKYMPHGTCGVVSFGVKGGRAAATTFMDSLELAAIVTHVADARTCCLHPASTTHRQLTDEQLEACGVRPDLVRLSVGIEDIEDILADLEQALAKI
;
A
#
# COMPACT_ATOMS: atom_id res chain seq x y z
N MET A 1 -19.25 -8.17 9.76
CA MET A 1 -19.90 -7.05 9.03
C MET A 1 -19.45 -7.08 7.56
N LYS A 2 -20.27 -6.61 6.61
CA LYS A 2 -19.87 -6.43 5.21
C LYS A 2 -18.97 -5.20 5.06
N LEU A 3 -18.14 -5.17 4.02
CA LEU A 3 -17.13 -4.11 3.80
C LEU A 3 -17.73 -2.69 3.85
N SER A 4 -18.85 -2.44 3.17
CA SER A 4 -19.51 -1.14 3.19
C SER A 4 -19.92 -0.67 4.60
N THR A 5 -20.36 -1.59 5.45
CA THR A 5 -20.67 -1.30 6.85
C THR A 5 -19.41 -1.03 7.66
N ILE A 6 -18.31 -1.76 7.39
CA ILE A 6 -17.02 -1.52 8.04
C ILE A 6 -16.48 -0.14 7.65
N CYS A 7 -16.55 0.25 6.38
CA CYS A 7 -16.16 1.59 5.94
C CYS A 7 -16.80 2.68 6.81
N VAL A 8 -18.09 2.58 7.06
CA VAL A 8 -18.86 3.62 7.78
C VAL A 8 -18.77 3.49 9.30
N GLN A 9 -18.84 2.27 9.85
CA GLN A 9 -19.00 2.03 11.29
C GLN A 9 -18.00 1.05 11.90
N GLY A 10 -16.92 0.72 11.19
CA GLY A 10 -15.89 -0.18 11.70
C GLY A 10 -15.09 0.44 12.85
N ALA A 11 -14.68 -0.40 13.78
CA ALA A 11 -13.81 -0.14 14.94
C ALA A 11 -14.37 0.81 16.00
N TYR A 12 -14.92 1.97 15.64
CA TYR A 12 -15.45 2.93 16.61
C TYR A 12 -16.88 2.59 17.03
N ARG A 13 -17.11 2.45 18.35
CA ARG A 13 -18.44 2.18 18.93
C ARG A 13 -18.67 3.09 20.11
N PRO A 14 -19.31 4.28 19.90
CA PRO A 14 -19.57 5.22 20.98
C PRO A 14 -20.57 4.65 21.98
N LYS A 15 -20.34 4.91 23.25
CA LYS A 15 -21.26 4.64 24.36
C LYS A 15 -22.30 5.76 24.50
N ASN A 16 -23.21 5.59 25.45
CA ASN A 16 -24.22 6.62 25.73
C ASN A 16 -23.57 7.94 26.15
N GLY A 17 -23.88 9.03 25.43
CA GLY A 17 -23.33 10.36 25.68
C GLY A 17 -21.93 10.62 25.06
N GLU A 18 -21.30 9.64 24.41
CA GLU A 18 -20.03 9.83 23.71
C GLU A 18 -20.23 10.42 22.30
N PRO A 19 -19.20 11.08 21.72
CA PRO A 19 -19.26 11.60 20.37
C PRO A 19 -19.60 10.51 19.35
N ARG A 20 -20.46 10.84 18.38
CA ARG A 20 -20.86 9.90 17.33
C ARG A 20 -19.71 9.56 16.37
N VAL A 21 -18.84 10.52 16.11
CA VAL A 21 -17.63 10.34 15.27
C VAL A 21 -16.42 10.11 16.14
N VAL A 22 -15.39 9.48 15.59
CA VAL A 22 -14.11 9.27 16.27
C VAL A 22 -13.56 10.62 16.75
N PRO A 23 -13.34 10.81 18.06
CA PRO A 23 -12.75 12.05 18.57
C PRO A 23 -11.31 12.23 18.13
N ILE A 24 -10.89 13.48 17.90
CA ILE A 24 -9.48 13.82 17.69
C ILE A 24 -8.83 14.01 19.07
N VAL A 25 -7.99 13.06 19.47
CA VAL A 25 -7.28 13.11 20.73
C VAL A 25 -5.92 13.78 20.49
N GLN A 26 -5.89 15.09 20.59
CA GLN A 26 -4.69 15.91 20.37
C GLN A 26 -3.92 16.07 21.69
N SER A 27 -3.30 14.99 22.15
CA SER A 27 -2.49 14.96 23.37
C SER A 27 -1.18 14.22 23.13
N THR A 28 -0.08 14.73 23.67
CA THR A 28 1.22 14.07 23.64
C THR A 28 1.29 12.96 24.69
N THR A 29 0.74 13.21 25.87
CA THR A 29 0.85 12.34 27.05
C THR A 29 -0.51 12.21 27.74
N TYR A 30 -0.61 11.22 28.64
CA TYR A 30 -1.84 10.88 29.34
C TYR A 30 -1.56 10.81 30.85
N LYS A 31 -2.49 11.27 31.65
CA LYS A 31 -2.37 11.36 33.12
C LYS A 31 -2.80 10.06 33.79
N TYR A 32 -2.02 9.61 34.73
CA TYR A 32 -2.31 8.48 35.62
C TYR A 32 -2.22 8.92 37.08
N ASP A 33 -2.95 8.25 37.96
CA ASP A 33 -2.96 8.52 39.42
C ASP A 33 -1.89 7.70 40.14
N SER A 34 -1.36 6.65 39.51
CA SER A 34 -0.42 5.71 40.11
C SER A 34 0.83 5.55 39.24
N SER A 35 2.02 5.75 39.85
CA SER A 35 3.29 5.46 39.20
C SER A 35 3.48 3.95 38.90
N VAL A 36 2.90 3.09 39.73
CA VAL A 36 2.92 1.63 39.51
C VAL A 36 2.10 1.28 38.26
N GLU A 37 0.90 1.85 38.13
CA GLU A 37 0.07 1.65 36.94
C GLU A 37 0.76 2.15 35.67
N MET A 38 1.42 3.31 35.75
CA MET A 38 2.23 3.82 34.64
C MET A 38 3.38 2.87 34.28
N GLY A 39 4.08 2.32 35.30
CA GLY A 39 5.14 1.31 35.11
C GLY A 39 4.64 0.05 34.39
N ASP A 40 3.47 -0.45 34.77
CA ASP A 40 2.85 -1.63 34.12
C ASP A 40 2.58 -1.42 32.63
N LEU A 41 2.30 -0.19 32.17
CA LEU A 41 2.14 0.15 30.75
C LEU A 41 3.51 0.09 30.03
N PHE A 42 4.56 0.64 30.64
CA PHE A 42 5.93 0.57 30.10
C PHE A 42 6.45 -0.87 30.01
N ASP A 43 6.05 -1.71 30.96
CA ASP A 43 6.41 -3.13 31.00
C ASP A 43 5.52 -4.00 30.08
N LEU A 44 4.58 -3.40 29.35
CA LEU A 44 3.58 -4.09 28.49
C LEU A 44 2.69 -5.08 29.25
N LYS A 45 2.57 -4.94 30.60
CA LYS A 45 1.70 -5.76 31.46
C LYS A 45 0.23 -5.35 31.37
N LYS A 46 -0.03 -4.08 30.98
CA LYS A 46 -1.35 -3.51 30.78
C LYS A 46 -1.43 -2.80 29.44
N SER A 47 -2.64 -2.76 28.86
CA SER A 47 -2.95 -1.93 27.69
C SER A 47 -3.37 -0.55 28.13
N GLY A 48 -2.93 0.50 27.42
CA GLY A 48 -3.33 1.88 27.69
C GLY A 48 -2.47 2.88 26.96
N TYR A 49 -2.88 4.14 26.99
CA TYR A 49 -2.19 5.22 26.30
C TYR A 49 -1.35 6.00 27.32
N PHE A 50 -0.06 6.20 27.04
CA PHE A 50 0.81 7.01 27.87
C PHE A 50 1.61 8.06 27.05
N TYR A 51 1.86 7.78 25.78
CA TYR A 51 2.57 8.68 24.89
C TYR A 51 2.15 8.48 23.43
N SER A 52 1.72 9.55 22.75
CA SER A 52 1.12 9.46 21.41
C SER A 52 2.09 9.06 20.28
N ARG A 53 3.41 9.06 20.52
CA ARG A 53 4.35 8.48 19.54
C ARG A 53 4.19 6.95 19.40
N LEU A 54 3.82 6.27 20.49
CA LEU A 54 3.57 4.82 20.43
C LEU A 54 2.12 4.53 20.01
N GLN A 55 1.18 5.13 20.74
CA GLN A 55 -0.25 4.86 20.56
C GLN A 55 -1.08 6.11 20.83
N ASN A 56 -2.13 6.29 20.02
CA ASN A 56 -3.08 7.37 20.18
C ASN A 56 -4.51 6.85 19.88
N PRO A 57 -5.52 7.16 20.70
CA PRO A 57 -6.88 6.61 20.54
C PRO A 57 -7.48 6.84 19.15
N THR A 58 -7.25 8.00 18.53
CA THR A 58 -7.72 8.30 17.18
C THR A 58 -7.03 7.43 16.15
N CYS A 59 -5.69 7.39 16.18
CA CYS A 59 -4.87 6.63 15.23
C CYS A 59 -5.16 5.12 15.33
N ASP A 60 -5.25 4.59 16.55
CA ASP A 60 -5.49 3.16 16.78
C ASP A 60 -6.88 2.74 16.32
N THR A 61 -7.89 3.59 16.50
CA THR A 61 -9.25 3.33 16.02
C THR A 61 -9.27 3.24 14.48
N VAL A 62 -8.55 4.14 13.80
CA VAL A 62 -8.50 4.14 12.33
C VAL A 62 -7.66 2.97 11.80
N ALA A 63 -6.54 2.65 12.46
CA ALA A 63 -5.75 1.46 12.17
C ALA A 63 -6.58 0.17 12.28
N ALA A 64 -7.36 0.04 13.37
CA ALA A 64 -8.26 -1.09 13.57
C ALA A 64 -9.35 -1.17 12.48
N LYS A 65 -9.89 -0.03 12.00
CA LYS A 65 -10.84 0.00 10.89
C LYS A 65 -10.22 -0.55 9.61
N ILE A 66 -8.99 -0.15 9.27
CA ILE A 66 -8.27 -0.65 8.09
C ILE A 66 -7.97 -2.14 8.24
N ALA A 67 -7.55 -2.58 9.42
CA ALA A 67 -7.35 -4.01 9.70
C ALA A 67 -8.65 -4.82 9.50
N MET A 68 -9.80 -4.31 9.95
CA MET A 68 -11.11 -4.94 9.70
C MET A 68 -11.47 -4.98 8.21
N LEU A 69 -11.13 -3.95 7.43
CA LEU A 69 -11.38 -3.89 5.98
C LEU A 69 -10.57 -4.96 5.25
N GLU A 70 -9.29 -5.14 5.59
CA GLU A 70 -8.44 -6.18 5.04
C GLU A 70 -8.76 -7.59 5.59
N GLY A 71 -9.44 -7.68 6.73
CA GLY A 71 -9.69 -8.94 7.43
C GLY A 71 -8.50 -9.41 8.28
N GLY A 72 -7.61 -8.50 8.65
CA GLY A 72 -6.48 -8.74 9.54
C GLY A 72 -6.84 -8.71 11.03
N VAL A 73 -5.91 -9.15 11.86
CA VAL A 73 -6.07 -9.20 13.33
C VAL A 73 -5.62 -7.92 14.02
N ALA A 74 -4.66 -7.20 13.42
CA ALA A 74 -4.11 -5.95 13.97
C ALA A 74 -3.57 -5.06 12.85
N GLY A 75 -3.51 -3.76 13.12
CA GLY A 75 -2.91 -2.78 12.22
C GLY A 75 -2.28 -1.62 12.98
N MET A 76 -1.44 -0.85 12.28
CA MET A 76 -0.85 0.38 12.77
C MET A 76 -0.83 1.44 11.67
N LEU A 77 -0.83 2.72 12.07
CA LEU A 77 -0.63 3.85 11.15
C LEU A 77 0.79 4.42 11.29
N THR A 78 1.36 4.87 10.17
CA THR A 78 2.61 5.64 10.14
C THR A 78 2.50 6.87 9.24
N GLY A 79 3.49 7.77 9.32
CA GLY A 79 3.45 9.08 8.68
C GLY A 79 3.70 9.09 7.16
N SER A 80 4.09 7.99 6.52
CA SER A 80 4.31 7.96 5.06
C SER A 80 4.40 6.54 4.48
N GLY A 81 4.08 6.36 3.17
CA GLY A 81 4.17 5.10 2.43
C GLY A 81 5.51 4.39 2.59
N GLN A 82 6.58 5.14 2.50
CA GLN A 82 7.92 4.59 2.64
C GLN A 82 8.23 4.11 4.07
N ALA A 83 7.69 4.80 5.10
CA ALA A 83 7.86 4.37 6.48
C ALA A 83 7.19 3.00 6.74
N ALA A 84 6.02 2.71 6.13
CA ALA A 84 5.41 1.39 6.31
C ALA A 84 6.21 0.28 5.63
N ASN A 85 6.62 0.47 4.37
CA ASN A 85 7.42 -0.53 3.68
C ASN A 85 8.77 -0.75 4.39
N PHE A 86 9.35 0.33 4.94
CA PHE A 86 10.52 0.24 5.81
C PHE A 86 10.21 -0.59 7.07
N TYR A 87 9.15 -0.25 7.82
CA TYR A 87 8.80 -0.95 9.06
C TYR A 87 8.38 -2.39 8.80
N ALA A 88 7.61 -2.65 7.73
CA ALA A 88 7.19 -4.01 7.39
C ALA A 88 8.38 -4.95 7.16
N VAL A 89 9.43 -4.46 6.51
CA VAL A 89 10.66 -5.23 6.29
C VAL A 89 11.56 -5.22 7.53
N PHE A 90 11.85 -4.03 8.09
CA PHE A 90 12.82 -3.89 9.17
C PHE A 90 12.36 -4.52 10.48
N ASN A 91 11.07 -4.76 10.66
CA ASN A 91 10.51 -5.47 11.81
C ASN A 91 10.98 -6.93 11.91
N ILE A 92 11.33 -7.54 10.79
CA ILE A 92 11.68 -8.97 10.69
C ILE A 92 13.03 -9.23 10.01
N ALA A 93 13.69 -8.21 9.49
CA ALA A 93 14.98 -8.30 8.80
C ALA A 93 15.96 -7.26 9.33
N GLY A 94 17.22 -7.58 9.41
CA GLY A 94 18.32 -6.72 9.83
C GLY A 94 19.58 -6.94 9.02
N ALA A 95 20.71 -6.44 9.50
CA ALA A 95 22.00 -6.60 8.82
C ALA A 95 22.34 -8.09 8.62
N GLY A 96 22.68 -8.46 7.41
CA GLY A 96 22.98 -9.83 6.99
C GLY A 96 21.77 -10.61 6.48
N ASP A 97 20.56 -10.06 6.55
CA ASP A 97 19.33 -10.68 6.04
C ASP A 97 19.06 -10.34 4.58
N HIS A 98 18.16 -11.09 3.98
CA HIS A 98 17.80 -10.99 2.56
C HIS A 98 16.27 -10.94 2.37
N ILE A 99 15.84 -10.18 1.37
CA ILE A 99 14.43 -10.07 0.93
C ILE A 99 14.37 -10.35 -0.58
N VAL A 100 13.38 -11.12 -1.00
CA VAL A 100 13.01 -11.22 -2.42
C VAL A 100 11.89 -10.22 -2.70
N SER A 101 12.02 -9.41 -3.74
CA SER A 101 11.00 -8.43 -4.12
C SER A 101 10.62 -8.57 -5.59
N SER A 102 9.35 -8.32 -5.92
CA SER A 102 8.97 -8.10 -7.32
C SER A 102 9.72 -6.90 -7.89
N THR A 103 10.07 -6.96 -9.19
CA THR A 103 10.58 -5.79 -9.93
C THR A 103 9.49 -4.76 -10.18
N ALA A 104 8.23 -5.21 -10.32
CA ALA A 104 7.07 -4.35 -10.56
C ALA A 104 6.52 -3.84 -9.22
N ILE A 105 7.19 -2.82 -8.69
CA ILE A 105 6.80 -2.09 -7.47
C ILE A 105 7.02 -0.58 -7.69
N TYR A 106 6.42 0.24 -6.84
CA TYR A 106 6.58 1.69 -6.87
C TYR A 106 8.07 2.08 -6.84
N GLY A 107 8.47 3.01 -7.72
CA GLY A 107 9.88 3.42 -7.85
C GLY A 107 10.53 3.92 -6.55
N GLY A 108 9.75 4.56 -5.66
CA GLY A 108 10.21 4.95 -4.33
C GLY A 108 10.53 3.73 -3.46
N THR A 109 9.70 2.69 -3.50
CA THR A 109 9.93 1.42 -2.77
C THR A 109 11.12 0.67 -3.34
N TYR A 110 11.27 0.64 -4.66
CA TYR A 110 12.45 0.08 -5.31
C TYR A 110 13.73 0.76 -4.82
N ASN A 111 13.76 2.10 -4.78
CA ASN A 111 14.91 2.85 -4.28
C ASN A 111 15.14 2.62 -2.77
N LEU A 112 14.07 2.56 -1.97
CA LEU A 112 14.17 2.22 -0.54
C LEU A 112 14.89 0.88 -0.35
N PHE A 113 14.50 -0.13 -1.10
CA PHE A 113 15.03 -1.49 -1.01
C PHE A 113 16.45 -1.59 -1.60
N ASN A 114 16.62 -1.12 -2.82
CA ASN A 114 17.87 -1.31 -3.57
C ASN A 114 19.02 -0.41 -3.10
N VAL A 115 18.71 0.71 -2.44
CA VAL A 115 19.72 1.70 -2.03
C VAL A 115 19.73 1.89 -0.51
N THR A 116 18.59 2.26 0.08
CA THR A 116 18.57 2.72 1.47
C THR A 116 18.72 1.57 2.45
N LEU A 117 17.93 0.50 2.30
CA LEU A 117 18.01 -0.67 3.20
C LEU A 117 19.30 -1.47 3.02
N ARG A 118 19.91 -1.44 1.84
CA ARG A 118 21.25 -2.02 1.64
C ARG A 118 22.32 -1.35 2.51
N LYS A 119 22.20 -0.04 2.77
CA LYS A 119 23.08 0.66 3.72
C LYS A 119 22.93 0.18 5.16
N LEU A 120 21.79 -0.42 5.50
CA LEU A 120 21.53 -1.07 6.78
C LEU A 120 21.91 -2.56 6.77
N GLY A 121 22.52 -3.04 5.69
CA GLY A 121 23.00 -4.42 5.58
C GLY A 121 21.94 -5.44 5.16
N ILE A 122 20.75 -5.02 4.74
CA ILE A 122 19.71 -5.92 4.21
C ILE A 122 19.90 -6.04 2.70
N ASP A 123 20.06 -7.25 2.20
CA ASP A 123 20.22 -7.51 0.76
C ASP A 123 18.88 -7.80 0.07
N PHE A 124 18.80 -7.51 -1.22
CA PHE A 124 17.58 -7.68 -2.03
C PHE A 124 17.87 -8.38 -3.34
N THR A 125 17.02 -9.36 -3.69
CA THR A 125 16.92 -9.93 -5.05
C THR A 125 15.58 -9.54 -5.65
N PHE A 126 15.62 -8.95 -6.85
CA PHE A 126 14.42 -8.57 -7.58
C PHE A 126 14.08 -9.61 -8.65
N VAL A 127 12.81 -10.02 -8.72
CA VAL A 127 12.29 -10.99 -9.66
C VAL A 127 11.09 -10.43 -10.43
N SER A 128 10.90 -10.87 -11.67
CA SER A 128 9.72 -10.47 -12.45
C SER A 128 8.42 -10.96 -11.77
N PRO A 129 7.33 -10.20 -11.78
CA PRO A 129 6.03 -10.69 -11.34
C PRO A 129 5.53 -11.87 -12.20
N SER A 130 6.02 -11.98 -13.45
CA SER A 130 5.76 -13.10 -14.35
C SER A 130 6.67 -14.32 -14.16
N ALA A 131 7.65 -14.25 -13.24
CA ALA A 131 8.56 -15.35 -12.94
C ALA A 131 7.79 -16.64 -12.61
N THR A 132 8.33 -17.77 -13.02
CA THR A 132 7.78 -19.09 -12.65
C THR A 132 8.01 -19.36 -11.15
N GLU A 133 7.35 -20.37 -10.60
CA GLU A 133 7.58 -20.78 -9.21
C GLU A 133 9.05 -21.20 -8.97
N GLU A 134 9.66 -21.87 -9.97
CA GLU A 134 11.06 -22.30 -9.92
C GLU A 134 12.02 -21.12 -9.92
N GLU A 135 11.80 -20.12 -10.76
CA GLU A 135 12.60 -18.89 -10.81
C GLU A 135 12.47 -18.09 -9.52
N LEU A 136 11.25 -17.95 -9.00
CA LEU A 136 11.00 -17.28 -7.73
C LEU A 136 11.66 -18.03 -6.57
N ALA A 137 11.57 -19.37 -6.54
CA ALA A 137 12.19 -20.21 -5.53
C ALA A 137 13.73 -20.16 -5.60
N ALA A 138 14.30 -20.06 -6.80
CA ALA A 138 15.75 -19.91 -6.99
C ALA A 138 16.31 -18.59 -6.45
N ALA A 139 15.48 -17.56 -6.28
CA ALA A 139 15.87 -16.30 -5.66
C ALA A 139 15.94 -16.38 -4.11
N ILE A 140 15.35 -17.42 -3.53
CA ILE A 140 15.33 -17.62 -2.05
C ILE A 140 16.72 -18.07 -1.58
N ARG A 141 17.20 -17.45 -0.51
CA ARG A 141 18.46 -17.77 0.18
C ARG A 141 18.18 -18.28 1.60
N PRO A 142 19.12 -18.94 2.27
CA PRO A 142 18.94 -19.38 3.67
C PRO A 142 18.56 -18.23 4.62
N ASN A 143 19.11 -17.04 4.40
CA ASN A 143 18.87 -15.82 5.17
C ASN A 143 17.70 -14.96 4.63
N THR A 144 16.87 -15.46 3.70
CA THR A 144 15.67 -14.76 3.25
C THR A 144 14.64 -14.69 4.36
N LYS A 145 14.07 -13.48 4.57
CA LYS A 145 13.10 -13.19 5.64
C LYS A 145 11.68 -12.92 5.12
N ALA A 146 11.53 -12.48 3.89
CA ALA A 146 10.22 -12.24 3.28
C ALA A 146 10.28 -12.24 1.77
N ILE A 147 9.11 -12.37 1.14
CA ILE A 147 8.88 -11.96 -0.25
C ILE A 147 7.99 -10.71 -0.23
N PHE A 148 8.27 -9.73 -1.09
CA PHE A 148 7.52 -8.47 -1.21
C PHE A 148 6.99 -8.27 -2.63
N GLY A 149 5.76 -7.75 -2.76
CA GLY A 149 5.18 -7.35 -4.03
C GLY A 149 4.10 -6.28 -3.86
N GLU A 150 3.55 -5.80 -4.98
CA GLU A 150 2.38 -4.92 -5.01
C GLU A 150 1.23 -5.63 -5.71
N THR A 151 0.01 -5.53 -5.21
CA THR A 151 -1.19 -6.11 -5.85
C THR A 151 -1.32 -5.65 -7.29
N ILE A 152 -1.14 -4.34 -7.52
CA ILE A 152 -1.09 -3.69 -8.83
C ILE A 152 0.05 -2.67 -8.78
N SER A 153 1.02 -2.83 -9.64
CA SER A 153 2.20 -1.96 -9.68
C SER A 153 1.92 -0.58 -10.29
N ASN A 154 2.76 0.38 -9.95
CA ASN A 154 2.73 1.76 -10.44
C ASN A 154 4.06 2.12 -11.12
N PRO A 155 4.09 2.51 -12.40
CA PRO A 155 2.96 2.81 -13.30
C PRO A 155 2.58 1.68 -14.26
N SER A 156 3.26 0.53 -14.23
CA SER A 156 3.14 -0.54 -15.24
C SER A 156 1.87 -1.37 -15.14
N LEU A 157 1.06 -1.19 -14.08
CA LEU A 157 -0.20 -1.89 -13.82
C LEU A 157 -0.10 -3.43 -13.87
N GLU A 158 1.10 -3.96 -13.60
CA GLU A 158 1.32 -5.40 -13.47
C GLU A 158 0.58 -5.93 -12.24
N ILE A 159 -0.18 -7.00 -12.41
CA ILE A 159 -0.89 -7.68 -11.33
C ILE A 159 -0.02 -8.82 -10.79
N LEU A 160 0.16 -8.84 -9.48
CA LEU A 160 0.86 -9.92 -8.79
C LEU A 160 -0.01 -11.18 -8.74
N ASP A 161 0.52 -12.33 -9.14
CA ASP A 161 -0.11 -13.61 -8.83
C ASP A 161 0.14 -13.95 -7.34
N ILE A 162 -0.74 -13.41 -6.48
CA ILE A 162 -0.58 -13.46 -5.01
C ILE A 162 -0.44 -14.91 -4.52
N GLU A 163 -1.29 -15.83 -4.99
CA GLU A 163 -1.23 -17.23 -4.56
C GLU A 163 0.08 -17.91 -4.95
N LYS A 164 0.62 -17.62 -6.15
CA LYS A 164 1.92 -18.13 -6.59
C LYS A 164 3.03 -17.67 -5.65
N PHE A 165 3.08 -16.37 -5.36
CA PHE A 165 4.09 -15.77 -4.48
C PHE A 165 3.94 -16.28 -3.04
N ALA A 166 2.71 -16.42 -2.54
CA ALA A 166 2.42 -16.96 -1.21
C ALA A 166 2.88 -18.43 -1.07
N ARG A 167 2.57 -19.29 -2.06
CA ARG A 167 3.03 -20.70 -2.03
C ARG A 167 4.54 -20.82 -1.94
N VAL A 168 5.27 -20.03 -2.71
CA VAL A 168 6.74 -20.06 -2.68
C VAL A 168 7.28 -19.49 -1.36
N ALA A 169 6.71 -18.39 -0.86
CA ALA A 169 7.08 -17.81 0.43
C ALA A 169 6.87 -18.80 1.57
N HIS A 170 5.68 -19.38 1.68
CA HIS A 170 5.36 -20.32 2.75
C HIS A 170 6.19 -21.62 2.68
N LYS A 171 6.46 -22.14 1.47
CA LYS A 171 7.36 -23.28 1.29
C LYS A 171 8.78 -22.99 1.79
N ALA A 172 9.22 -21.74 1.69
CA ALA A 172 10.50 -21.28 2.22
C ALA A 172 10.46 -20.91 3.72
N GLY A 173 9.29 -20.97 4.35
CA GLY A 173 9.07 -20.59 5.75
C GLY A 173 9.23 -19.10 6.00
N VAL A 174 8.83 -18.25 5.04
CA VAL A 174 8.85 -16.79 5.14
C VAL A 174 7.50 -16.19 4.77
N PRO A 175 7.12 -15.01 5.31
CA PRO A 175 5.87 -14.35 4.96
C PRO A 175 5.91 -13.72 3.57
N LEU A 176 4.72 -13.56 2.97
CA LEU A 176 4.47 -12.68 1.85
C LEU A 176 3.95 -11.33 2.35
N ILE A 177 4.61 -10.24 1.97
CA ILE A 177 4.21 -8.85 2.22
C ILE A 177 3.71 -8.26 0.90
N VAL A 178 2.50 -7.67 0.90
CA VAL A 178 1.90 -7.08 -0.31
C VAL A 178 1.47 -5.64 -0.03
N ASP A 179 1.94 -4.72 -0.87
CA ASP A 179 1.40 -3.36 -0.92
C ASP A 179 0.08 -3.38 -1.72
N ASN A 180 -1.04 -3.12 -1.03
CA ASN A 180 -2.39 -3.18 -1.59
C ASN A 180 -2.97 -1.78 -1.88
N THR A 181 -2.10 -0.79 -2.07
CA THR A 181 -2.49 0.62 -2.23
C THR A 181 -3.48 0.86 -3.37
N PHE A 182 -3.24 0.28 -4.56
CA PHE A 182 -4.07 0.55 -5.74
C PHE A 182 -5.37 -0.24 -5.76
N ALA A 183 -5.34 -1.51 -5.39
CA ALA A 183 -6.55 -2.33 -5.37
C ALA A 183 -7.50 -1.93 -4.24
N THR A 184 -6.98 -1.54 -3.10
CA THR A 184 -7.71 -1.32 -1.84
C THR A 184 -8.44 -2.59 -1.36
N PRO A 185 -8.86 -2.67 -0.09
CA PRO A 185 -9.63 -3.82 0.39
C PRO A 185 -11.02 -3.96 -0.26
N ILE A 186 -11.45 -2.96 -1.06
CA ILE A 186 -12.73 -3.03 -1.79
C ILE A 186 -12.61 -3.97 -3.01
N ASN A 187 -11.51 -3.88 -3.74
CA ASN A 187 -11.30 -4.69 -4.95
C ASN A 187 -10.53 -5.99 -4.69
N CYS A 188 -9.57 -5.96 -3.76
CA CYS A 188 -8.76 -7.12 -3.40
C CYS A 188 -8.44 -7.14 -1.91
N ARG A 189 -8.56 -8.30 -1.30
CA ARG A 189 -8.06 -8.59 0.03
C ARG A 189 -6.97 -9.64 -0.07
N PRO A 190 -5.69 -9.26 -0.08
CA PRO A 190 -4.59 -10.19 -0.32
C PRO A 190 -4.52 -11.34 0.69
N PHE A 191 -5.05 -11.16 1.91
CA PHE A 191 -5.14 -12.23 2.91
C PHE A 191 -6.00 -13.42 2.48
N ASP A 192 -7.03 -13.18 1.67
CA ASP A 192 -7.89 -14.25 1.14
C ASP A 192 -7.13 -15.17 0.15
N PHE A 193 -5.94 -14.73 -0.31
CA PHE A 193 -5.07 -15.41 -1.27
C PHE A 193 -3.71 -15.82 -0.71
N GLY A 194 -3.55 -15.79 0.63
CA GLY A 194 -2.35 -16.29 1.31
C GLY A 194 -1.28 -15.24 1.59
N CYS A 195 -1.54 -13.96 1.40
CA CYS A 195 -0.68 -12.90 1.90
C CYS A 195 -0.70 -12.87 3.44
N ASP A 196 0.42 -12.47 4.06
CA ASP A 196 0.55 -12.45 5.51
C ASP A 196 0.53 -11.04 6.08
N ILE A 197 1.19 -10.10 5.40
CA ILE A 197 1.27 -8.69 5.80
C ILE A 197 0.84 -7.82 4.63
N VAL A 198 -0.05 -6.85 4.89
CA VAL A 198 -0.46 -5.86 3.89
C VAL A 198 0.04 -4.49 4.30
N THR A 199 0.56 -3.74 3.34
CA THR A 199 0.85 -2.30 3.49
C THR A 199 -0.06 -1.48 2.59
N HIS A 200 -0.37 -0.24 3.00
CA HIS A 200 -1.13 0.73 2.22
C HIS A 200 -0.52 2.12 2.34
N SER A 201 -0.26 2.78 1.23
CA SER A 201 -0.19 4.24 1.26
C SER A 201 -1.61 4.80 1.42
N THR A 202 -1.99 5.14 2.65
CA THR A 202 -3.32 5.72 2.92
C THR A 202 -3.50 7.10 2.28
N THR A 203 -2.38 7.76 1.91
CA THR A 203 -2.32 8.97 1.07
C THR A 203 -3.15 8.88 -0.21
N LYS A 204 -3.38 7.65 -0.73
CA LYS A 204 -4.01 7.37 -2.01
C LYS A 204 -5.51 7.14 -1.82
N TYR A 205 -6.08 6.14 -2.48
CA TYR A 205 -7.52 5.86 -2.46
C TYR A 205 -8.16 5.77 -1.06
N LEU A 206 -7.42 5.30 -0.04
CA LEU A 206 -8.01 5.13 1.29
C LEU A 206 -8.49 6.47 1.87
N GLU A 207 -7.66 7.51 1.79
CA GLU A 207 -8.04 8.88 2.11
C GLU A 207 -8.84 9.50 0.96
N GLY A 208 -8.32 9.45 -0.26
CA GLY A 208 -9.02 9.74 -1.51
C GLY A 208 -9.25 11.21 -1.85
N HIS A 209 -8.69 12.15 -1.11
CA HIS A 209 -8.89 13.60 -1.30
C HIS A 209 -7.57 14.37 -1.46
N ALA A 210 -6.42 13.68 -1.43
CA ALA A 210 -5.07 14.26 -1.50
C ALA A 210 -4.81 15.30 -0.38
N SER A 211 -5.42 15.11 0.80
CA SER A 211 -5.35 16.06 1.91
C SER A 211 -4.37 15.65 2.99
N THR A 212 -4.01 14.36 3.10
CA THR A 212 -3.08 13.85 4.11
C THR A 212 -2.04 12.91 3.51
N VAL A 213 -0.91 12.80 4.20
CA VAL A 213 0.11 11.77 3.93
C VAL A 213 0.07 10.76 5.07
N GLY A 214 -0.03 9.49 4.73
CA GLY A 214 -0.09 8.45 5.76
C GLY A 214 -0.02 7.04 5.19
N VAL A 215 0.05 6.08 6.09
CA VAL A 215 0.17 4.66 5.75
C VAL A 215 -0.42 3.77 6.83
N ALA A 216 -0.84 2.59 6.41
CA ALA A 216 -1.20 1.50 7.30
C ALA A 216 -0.35 0.25 7.02
N ILE A 217 -0.05 -0.49 8.09
CA ILE A 217 0.45 -1.87 8.05
C ILE A 217 -0.61 -2.72 8.72
N VAL A 218 -0.97 -3.84 8.12
CA VAL A 218 -1.95 -4.79 8.65
C VAL A 218 -1.35 -6.19 8.66
N ASP A 219 -1.55 -6.89 9.76
CA ASP A 219 -1.15 -8.30 9.93
C ASP A 219 -2.38 -9.20 9.83
N SER A 220 -2.29 -10.26 9.03
CA SER A 220 -3.32 -11.31 8.94
C SER A 220 -3.45 -12.10 10.24
N GLY A 221 -2.35 -12.23 11.00
CA GLY A 221 -2.23 -13.13 12.15
C GLY A 221 -2.22 -14.62 11.78
N ASN A 222 -1.98 -14.95 10.51
CA ASN A 222 -2.01 -16.33 10.02
C ASN A 222 -0.60 -16.95 9.86
N PHE A 223 0.45 -16.10 9.74
CA PHE A 223 1.80 -16.61 9.62
C PHE A 223 2.31 -17.12 10.97
N ASP A 224 2.82 -18.35 10.98
CA ASP A 224 3.44 -18.92 12.17
C ASP A 224 4.92 -18.50 12.26
N TRP A 225 5.20 -17.50 13.07
CA TRP A 225 6.55 -16.99 13.31
C TRP A 225 7.47 -18.00 13.99
N THR A 226 6.91 -19.04 14.61
CA THR A 226 7.65 -20.05 15.39
C THR A 226 8.00 -21.30 14.58
N GLN A 227 7.55 -21.40 13.32
CA GLN A 227 7.76 -22.59 12.49
C GLN A 227 9.22 -22.88 12.15
N ASN A 228 10.11 -21.90 12.35
CA ASN A 228 11.55 -22.00 12.14
C ASN A 228 12.27 -20.91 12.95
N ASP A 229 13.60 -20.90 12.89
CA ASP A 229 14.48 -19.98 13.61
C ASP A 229 14.82 -18.68 12.89
N LYS A 230 14.09 -18.37 11.80
CA LYS A 230 14.36 -17.19 10.97
C LYS A 230 13.98 -15.85 11.64
N PHE A 231 13.12 -15.86 12.65
CA PHE A 231 12.54 -14.65 13.25
C PHE A 231 12.84 -14.49 14.74
N PRO A 232 14.14 -14.52 15.16
CA PRO A 232 14.50 -14.44 16.57
C PRO A 232 13.98 -13.17 17.26
N GLY A 233 13.90 -12.04 16.54
CA GLY A 233 13.34 -10.80 17.09
C GLY A 233 11.86 -10.86 17.51
N LEU A 234 11.12 -11.93 17.16
CA LEU A 234 9.75 -12.19 17.59
C LEU A 234 9.65 -13.39 18.54
N THR A 235 10.57 -14.36 18.42
CA THR A 235 10.48 -15.69 19.03
C THR A 235 11.47 -15.94 20.16
N THR A 236 12.37 -14.99 20.43
CA THR A 236 13.31 -15.04 21.54
C THR A 236 13.16 -13.82 22.47
N PRO A 237 13.65 -13.87 23.71
CA PRO A 237 13.58 -12.76 24.65
C PRO A 237 14.17 -11.46 24.08
N ASP A 238 13.44 -10.35 24.20
CA ASP A 238 13.83 -9.02 23.74
C ASP A 238 14.39 -8.19 24.90
N ASP A 239 15.61 -7.69 24.75
CA ASP A 239 16.30 -6.88 25.77
C ASP A 239 15.60 -5.54 26.03
N SER A 240 14.81 -5.01 25.08
CA SER A 240 14.10 -3.74 25.22
C SER A 240 12.98 -3.78 26.25
N TYR A 241 12.45 -4.98 26.57
CA TYR A 241 11.30 -5.17 27.45
C TYR A 241 11.51 -6.32 28.45
N HIS A 242 12.64 -6.30 29.16
CA HIS A 242 12.96 -7.24 30.24
C HIS A 242 12.86 -8.72 29.82
N GLY A 243 13.21 -9.05 28.59
CA GLY A 243 13.22 -10.43 28.10
C GLY A 243 11.85 -10.93 27.65
N ILE A 244 10.91 -10.04 27.25
CA ILE A 244 9.63 -10.47 26.67
C ILE A 244 9.86 -11.20 25.34
N THR A 245 9.13 -12.30 25.13
CA THR A 245 9.04 -12.98 23.83
C THR A 245 7.69 -12.58 23.19
N TYR A 246 7.73 -11.84 22.08
CA TYR A 246 6.51 -11.24 21.49
C TYR A 246 5.47 -12.29 21.09
N THR A 247 5.89 -13.41 20.49
CA THR A 247 4.98 -14.49 20.09
C THR A 247 4.28 -15.16 21.26
N GLU A 248 4.96 -15.30 22.40
CA GLU A 248 4.38 -15.85 23.62
C GLU A 248 3.44 -14.88 24.31
N ALA A 249 3.82 -13.59 24.39
CA ALA A 249 3.06 -12.57 25.11
C ALA A 249 1.85 -12.06 24.34
N PHE A 250 1.93 -11.96 23.00
CA PHE A 250 0.91 -11.31 22.17
C PHE A 250 0.30 -12.21 21.08
N GLY A 251 0.78 -13.45 20.95
CA GLY A 251 0.25 -14.43 20.01
C GLY A 251 0.15 -13.84 18.57
N LYS A 252 -1.04 -13.83 17.99
CA LYS A 252 -1.28 -13.32 16.65
C LYS A 252 -1.01 -11.81 16.48
N GLY A 253 -0.96 -11.05 17.55
CA GLY A 253 -0.65 -9.62 17.53
C GLY A 253 0.85 -9.30 17.62
N ALA A 254 1.71 -10.30 17.73
CA ALA A 254 3.15 -10.14 18.00
C ALA A 254 3.85 -9.20 16.99
N TYR A 255 3.58 -9.37 15.70
CA TYR A 255 4.22 -8.59 14.65
C TYR A 255 3.91 -7.08 14.73
N ILE A 256 2.64 -6.73 14.85
CA ILE A 256 2.22 -5.31 14.97
C ILE A 256 2.65 -4.75 16.33
N THR A 257 2.51 -5.51 17.41
CA THR A 257 2.94 -5.05 18.74
C THR A 257 4.44 -4.70 18.73
N LYS A 258 5.29 -5.57 18.21
CA LYS A 258 6.74 -5.28 18.10
C LYS A 258 7.00 -4.04 17.24
N ALA A 259 6.35 -3.92 16.09
CA ALA A 259 6.49 -2.75 15.22
C ALA A 259 6.13 -1.44 15.94
N VAL A 260 5.09 -1.43 16.76
CA VAL A 260 4.67 -0.26 17.55
C VAL A 260 5.63 0.02 18.70
N VAL A 261 5.87 -0.98 19.57
CA VAL A 261 6.58 -0.76 20.84
C VAL A 261 8.10 -0.65 20.67
N GLN A 262 8.64 -1.06 19.51
CA GLN A 262 10.07 -0.96 19.19
C GLN A 262 10.31 0.03 18.05
N LEU A 263 9.83 -0.23 16.82
CA LEU A 263 10.17 0.61 15.68
C LEU A 263 9.49 1.99 15.76
N MET A 264 8.20 2.05 16.04
CA MET A 264 7.50 3.33 16.18
C MET A 264 8.03 4.13 17.37
N ARG A 265 8.29 3.48 18.51
CA ARG A 265 8.89 4.10 19.68
C ARG A 265 10.24 4.74 19.39
N ASP A 266 11.12 4.04 18.67
CA ASP A 266 12.53 4.42 18.53
C ASP A 266 12.78 5.28 17.30
N LEU A 267 12.10 5.01 16.17
CA LEU A 267 12.31 5.70 14.89
C LEU A 267 11.27 6.79 14.62
N GLY A 268 10.11 6.75 15.28
CA GLY A 268 9.03 7.71 15.05
C GLY A 268 8.24 7.42 13.79
N ALA A 269 8.13 8.37 12.84
CA ALA A 269 7.25 8.33 11.67
C ALA A 269 5.75 8.22 12.06
N VAL A 270 5.37 8.91 13.11
CA VAL A 270 4.00 8.92 13.66
C VAL A 270 3.06 9.69 12.74
N GLN A 271 1.87 9.17 12.52
CA GLN A 271 0.78 9.92 11.92
C GLN A 271 0.06 10.77 12.98
N SER A 272 -0.32 12.00 12.63
CA SER A 272 -1.03 12.87 13.56
C SER A 272 -2.50 12.44 13.73
N PRO A 273 -3.13 12.67 14.89
CA PRO A 273 -4.55 12.39 15.09
C PRO A 273 -5.48 13.13 14.13
N ASN A 274 -5.10 14.35 13.70
CA ASN A 274 -5.86 15.11 12.71
C ASN A 274 -5.85 14.43 11.33
N GLU A 275 -4.69 13.96 10.88
CA GLU A 275 -4.57 13.22 9.62
C GLU A 275 -5.29 11.87 9.69
N ALA A 276 -5.19 11.17 10.82
CA ALA A 276 -5.94 9.93 11.05
C ALA A 276 -7.46 10.17 11.01
N PHE A 277 -7.94 11.29 11.57
CA PHE A 277 -9.35 11.67 11.48
C PHE A 277 -9.78 11.94 10.02
N LEU A 278 -9.01 12.71 9.24
CA LEU A 278 -9.31 12.93 7.81
C LEU A 278 -9.30 11.63 7.03
N LEU A 279 -8.34 10.74 7.29
CA LEU A 279 -8.34 9.39 6.72
C LEU A 279 -9.62 8.62 7.07
N ASN A 280 -10.09 8.69 8.32
CA ASN A 280 -11.35 8.05 8.70
C ASN A 280 -12.54 8.58 7.89
N VAL A 281 -12.62 9.89 7.66
CA VAL A 281 -13.66 10.50 6.80
C VAL A 281 -13.56 9.97 5.37
N GLY A 282 -12.36 9.87 4.82
CA GLY A 282 -12.13 9.28 3.50
C GLY A 282 -12.57 7.81 3.42
N LEU A 283 -12.27 7.01 4.44
CA LEU A 283 -12.67 5.60 4.51
C LEU A 283 -14.19 5.40 4.49
N GLU A 284 -14.97 6.32 5.04
CA GLU A 284 -16.44 6.20 5.09
C GLU A 284 -17.08 6.14 3.69
N SER A 285 -16.48 6.79 2.69
CA SER A 285 -16.95 6.78 1.30
C SER A 285 -16.19 5.83 0.38
N LEU A 286 -15.18 5.13 0.87
CA LEU A 286 -14.28 4.29 0.06
C LEU A 286 -15.06 3.29 -0.81
N HIS A 287 -16.04 2.61 -0.24
CA HIS A 287 -16.87 1.60 -0.92
C HIS A 287 -17.77 2.16 -2.03
N LEU A 288 -17.95 3.48 -2.09
CA LEU A 288 -18.66 4.18 -3.16
C LEU A 288 -17.67 4.74 -4.20
N ARG A 289 -16.55 5.29 -3.74
CA ARG A 289 -15.55 5.91 -4.62
C ARG A 289 -14.83 4.89 -5.49
N ILE A 290 -14.39 3.77 -4.94
CA ILE A 290 -13.61 2.78 -5.69
C ILE A 290 -14.37 2.21 -6.90
N PRO A 291 -15.64 1.75 -6.78
CA PRO A 291 -16.41 1.33 -7.95
C PRO A 291 -16.54 2.44 -9.01
N ARG A 292 -16.74 3.70 -8.59
CA ARG A 292 -16.84 4.84 -9.52
C ARG A 292 -15.52 5.12 -10.25
N HIS A 293 -14.38 5.07 -9.54
CA HIS A 293 -13.05 5.14 -10.16
C HIS A 293 -12.84 4.05 -11.21
N CYS A 294 -13.17 2.80 -10.88
CA CYS A 294 -13.03 1.68 -11.80
C CYS A 294 -13.95 1.81 -13.02
N GLU A 295 -15.20 2.22 -12.82
CA GLU A 295 -16.16 2.46 -13.91
C GLU A 295 -15.64 3.52 -14.87
N ASN A 296 -15.23 4.68 -14.36
CA ASN A 296 -14.69 5.77 -15.16
C ASN A 296 -13.41 5.34 -15.90
N ALA A 297 -12.48 4.70 -15.20
CA ALA A 297 -11.21 4.21 -15.78
C ALA A 297 -11.45 3.20 -16.90
N LYS A 298 -12.42 2.29 -16.75
CA LYS A 298 -12.79 1.34 -17.79
C LYS A 298 -13.34 2.02 -19.03
N LYS A 299 -14.20 3.05 -18.87
CA LYS A 299 -14.76 3.84 -19.98
C LYS A 299 -13.67 4.65 -20.68
N VAL A 300 -12.78 5.30 -19.91
CA VAL A 300 -11.63 6.03 -20.45
C VAL A 300 -10.70 5.11 -21.22
N ALA A 301 -10.35 3.95 -20.68
CA ALA A 301 -9.49 3.00 -21.36
C ALA A 301 -10.10 2.46 -22.66
N ALA A 302 -11.40 2.17 -22.67
CA ALA A 302 -12.12 1.74 -23.87
C ALA A 302 -12.15 2.84 -24.96
N TYR A 303 -12.34 4.08 -24.56
CA TYR A 303 -12.25 5.24 -25.45
C TYR A 303 -10.85 5.41 -26.03
N LEU A 304 -9.82 5.44 -25.19
CA LEU A 304 -8.41 5.60 -25.60
C LEU A 304 -7.97 4.48 -26.55
N LYS A 305 -8.41 3.23 -26.31
CA LYS A 305 -8.07 2.07 -27.15
C LYS A 305 -8.54 2.21 -28.60
N GLN A 306 -9.57 3.00 -28.85
CA GLN A 306 -10.14 3.25 -30.19
C GLN A 306 -9.62 4.56 -30.79
N HIS A 307 -8.96 5.42 -30.03
CA HIS A 307 -8.55 6.74 -30.49
C HIS A 307 -7.34 6.68 -31.42
N PRO A 308 -7.38 7.33 -32.62
CA PRO A 308 -6.32 7.22 -33.63
C PRO A 308 -4.95 7.77 -33.20
N ALA A 309 -4.89 8.70 -32.24
CA ALA A 309 -3.65 9.25 -31.69
C ALA A 309 -3.01 8.35 -30.60
N VAL A 310 -3.69 7.30 -30.14
CA VAL A 310 -3.20 6.39 -29.10
C VAL A 310 -2.58 5.16 -29.73
N THR A 311 -1.44 4.71 -29.21
CA THR A 311 -0.67 3.57 -29.74
C THR A 311 -0.92 2.28 -28.97
N TRP A 312 -1.12 2.39 -27.66
CA TRP A 312 -1.41 1.27 -26.77
C TRP A 312 -2.12 1.77 -25.51
N VAL A 313 -2.85 0.88 -24.85
CA VAL A 313 -3.54 1.12 -23.56
C VAL A 313 -3.38 -0.11 -22.70
N GLU A 314 -3.03 0.09 -21.42
CA GLU A 314 -3.01 -0.94 -20.38
C GLU A 314 -4.12 -0.64 -19.37
N CYS A 315 -5.06 -1.56 -19.26
CA CYS A 315 -6.15 -1.56 -18.28
C CYS A 315 -6.69 -2.97 -18.15
N ALA A 316 -6.30 -3.65 -17.11
CA ALA A 316 -6.64 -5.06 -16.87
C ALA A 316 -8.15 -5.35 -16.72
N MET A 317 -8.99 -4.32 -16.68
CA MET A 317 -10.46 -4.45 -16.69
C MET A 317 -11.04 -4.63 -18.10
N LEU A 318 -10.24 -4.46 -19.16
CA LEU A 318 -10.68 -4.66 -20.54
C LEU A 318 -10.38 -6.06 -21.00
N GLU A 319 -11.37 -6.72 -21.58
CA GLU A 319 -11.18 -8.02 -22.22
C GLU A 319 -10.11 -7.95 -23.33
N GLY A 320 -9.21 -8.93 -23.33
CA GLY A 320 -8.04 -8.97 -24.22
C GLY A 320 -6.82 -8.17 -23.73
N ASP A 321 -6.88 -7.56 -22.55
CA ASP A 321 -5.68 -7.08 -21.85
C ASP A 321 -4.87 -8.30 -21.35
N ARG A 322 -3.54 -8.21 -21.40
CA ARG A 322 -2.63 -9.30 -20.99
C ARG A 322 -2.77 -9.71 -19.52
N GLN A 323 -3.28 -8.82 -18.66
CA GLN A 323 -3.49 -9.05 -17.24
C GLN A 323 -4.96 -9.38 -16.89
N TYR A 324 -5.84 -9.47 -17.90
CA TYR A 324 -7.28 -9.65 -17.69
C TYR A 324 -7.62 -10.86 -16.83
N ASP A 325 -7.01 -12.02 -17.09
CA ASP A 325 -7.30 -13.26 -16.36
C ASP A 325 -6.89 -13.17 -14.89
N LEU A 326 -5.73 -12.56 -14.59
CA LEU A 326 -5.31 -12.29 -13.21
C LEU A 326 -6.21 -11.25 -12.53
N ALA A 327 -6.65 -10.23 -13.28
CA ALA A 327 -7.62 -9.27 -12.78
C ALA A 327 -8.95 -9.92 -12.41
N GLN A 328 -9.48 -10.82 -13.28
CA GLN A 328 -10.71 -11.55 -12.98
C GLN A 328 -10.55 -12.50 -11.79
N LYS A 329 -9.38 -13.11 -11.62
CA LYS A 329 -9.08 -13.99 -10.49
C LYS A 329 -9.08 -13.27 -9.15
N TYR A 330 -8.40 -12.13 -9.05
CA TYR A 330 -8.17 -11.44 -7.78
C TYR A 330 -9.12 -10.27 -7.54
N MET A 331 -9.60 -9.63 -8.60
CA MET A 331 -10.33 -8.35 -8.57
C MET A 331 -11.50 -8.35 -9.59
N PRO A 332 -12.46 -9.28 -9.50
CA PRO A 332 -13.51 -9.45 -10.51
C PRO A 332 -14.46 -8.25 -10.63
N HIS A 333 -14.48 -7.37 -9.63
CA HIS A 333 -15.37 -6.19 -9.58
C HIS A 333 -14.69 -4.89 -10.04
N GLY A 334 -13.40 -4.94 -10.37
CA GLY A 334 -12.59 -3.81 -10.80
C GLY A 334 -11.20 -3.85 -10.19
N THR A 335 -10.21 -3.27 -10.88
CA THR A 335 -8.81 -3.25 -10.42
C THR A 335 -8.48 -1.97 -9.67
N CYS A 336 -8.42 -0.85 -10.39
CA CYS A 336 -8.19 0.49 -9.84
C CYS A 336 -8.64 1.56 -10.83
N GLY A 337 -8.52 2.83 -10.45
CA GLY A 337 -8.84 3.98 -11.31
C GLY A 337 -7.68 4.47 -12.18
N VAL A 338 -6.60 3.70 -12.31
CA VAL A 338 -5.44 4.13 -13.12
C VAL A 338 -5.44 3.44 -14.47
N VAL A 339 -5.13 4.23 -15.51
CA VAL A 339 -4.93 3.77 -16.89
C VAL A 339 -3.57 4.24 -17.36
N SER A 340 -2.78 3.35 -17.97
CA SER A 340 -1.53 3.70 -18.63
C SER A 340 -1.68 3.56 -20.13
N PHE A 341 -1.20 4.54 -20.89
CA PHE A 341 -1.30 4.52 -22.35
C PHE A 341 -0.16 5.29 -23.01
N GLY A 342 0.07 5.03 -24.29
CA GLY A 342 1.04 5.74 -25.11
C GLY A 342 0.35 6.50 -26.25
N VAL A 343 0.94 7.63 -26.64
CA VAL A 343 0.47 8.46 -27.75
C VAL A 343 1.41 8.44 -28.94
N LYS A 344 0.89 8.62 -30.15
CA LYS A 344 1.70 8.76 -31.38
C LYS A 344 2.59 10.00 -31.27
N GLY A 345 3.85 9.87 -31.66
CA GLY A 345 4.83 10.96 -31.55
C GLY A 345 5.66 10.93 -30.26
N GLY A 346 5.45 9.89 -29.42
CA GLY A 346 6.31 9.60 -28.29
C GLY A 346 6.31 10.70 -27.21
N ARG A 347 7.47 10.92 -26.58
CA ARG A 347 7.64 11.85 -25.45
C ARG A 347 7.17 13.27 -25.74
N ALA A 348 7.45 13.82 -26.95
CA ALA A 348 7.05 15.18 -27.29
C ALA A 348 5.52 15.33 -27.38
N ALA A 349 4.85 14.37 -28.04
CA ALA A 349 3.39 14.34 -28.12
C ALA A 349 2.75 14.13 -26.74
N ALA A 350 3.31 13.26 -25.90
CA ALA A 350 2.85 13.07 -24.51
C ALA A 350 2.91 14.39 -23.71
N THR A 351 3.98 15.16 -23.87
CA THR A 351 4.09 16.48 -23.23
C THR A 351 3.03 17.44 -23.76
N THR A 352 2.87 17.56 -25.09
CA THR A 352 1.86 18.42 -25.71
C THR A 352 0.45 18.04 -25.27
N PHE A 353 0.15 16.75 -25.22
CA PHE A 353 -1.13 16.23 -24.71
C PHE A 353 -1.38 16.69 -23.28
N MET A 354 -0.43 16.43 -22.36
CA MET A 354 -0.61 16.79 -20.95
C MET A 354 -0.76 18.30 -20.75
N ASP A 355 0.08 19.11 -21.42
CA ASP A 355 0.04 20.56 -21.30
C ASP A 355 -1.25 21.16 -21.90
N SER A 356 -2.02 20.37 -22.64
CA SER A 356 -3.29 20.74 -23.25
C SER A 356 -4.52 20.36 -22.43
N LEU A 357 -4.36 19.58 -21.37
CA LEU A 357 -5.47 19.22 -20.48
C LEU A 357 -5.99 20.45 -19.72
N GLU A 358 -7.30 20.56 -19.59
CA GLU A 358 -7.98 21.67 -18.90
C GLU A 358 -8.62 21.22 -17.58
N LEU A 359 -9.14 19.99 -17.51
CA LEU A 359 -9.74 19.39 -16.33
C LEU A 359 -8.71 18.58 -15.54
N ALA A 360 -8.00 17.67 -16.22
CA ALA A 360 -7.03 16.79 -15.58
C ALA A 360 -5.74 17.54 -15.23
N ALA A 361 -5.36 17.53 -13.96
CA ALA A 361 -4.18 18.23 -13.47
C ALA A 361 -2.89 17.42 -13.66
N ILE A 362 -1.79 18.08 -14.02
CA ILE A 362 -0.44 17.49 -14.01
C ILE A 362 0.08 17.52 -12.58
N VAL A 363 0.08 16.39 -11.90
CA VAL A 363 0.58 16.27 -10.53
C VAL A 363 1.29 14.93 -10.31
N THR A 364 2.23 14.90 -9.37
CA THR A 364 2.90 13.65 -8.96
C THR A 364 1.97 12.70 -8.21
N HIS A 365 0.86 13.21 -7.69
CA HIS A 365 -0.14 12.43 -6.98
C HIS A 365 -0.87 11.44 -7.90
N VAL A 366 -1.62 10.52 -7.30
CA VAL A 366 -2.42 9.50 -7.97
C VAL A 366 -3.48 9.00 -7.01
N ALA A 367 -4.61 8.54 -7.54
CA ALA A 367 -5.61 7.84 -6.73
C ALA A 367 -6.34 8.73 -5.71
N ASP A 368 -6.76 9.92 -6.14
CA ASP A 368 -7.72 10.77 -5.43
C ASP A 368 -8.98 11.02 -6.26
N ALA A 369 -9.94 11.73 -5.70
CA ALA A 369 -11.24 11.99 -6.30
C ALA A 369 -11.17 12.74 -7.64
N ARG A 370 -10.06 13.47 -7.93
CA ARG A 370 -9.87 14.27 -9.13
C ARG A 370 -9.01 13.54 -10.15
N THR A 371 -9.36 13.72 -11.42
CA THR A 371 -8.56 13.21 -12.53
C THR A 371 -7.23 13.96 -12.61
N CYS A 372 -6.15 13.21 -12.70
CA CYS A 372 -4.81 13.76 -12.87
C CYS A 372 -3.94 12.88 -13.74
N CYS A 373 -2.88 13.45 -14.31
CA CYS A 373 -1.96 12.75 -15.19
C CYS A 373 -0.50 13.01 -14.82
N LEU A 374 0.34 12.10 -15.30
CA LEU A 374 1.79 12.18 -15.17
C LEU A 374 2.45 11.46 -16.36
N HIS A 375 3.55 12.03 -16.86
CA HIS A 375 4.46 11.37 -17.79
C HIS A 375 5.73 10.96 -17.04
N PRO A 376 5.87 9.70 -16.61
CA PRO A 376 6.99 9.27 -15.74
C PRO A 376 8.36 9.57 -16.33
N ALA A 377 8.55 9.36 -17.63
CA ALA A 377 9.83 9.56 -18.30
C ALA A 377 10.34 11.02 -18.29
N SER A 378 9.45 12.03 -18.18
CA SER A 378 9.85 13.43 -18.06
C SER A 378 9.80 13.98 -16.64
N THR A 379 9.32 13.18 -15.66
CA THR A 379 9.11 13.61 -14.27
C THR A 379 9.76 12.67 -13.27
N THR A 380 9.05 11.69 -12.76
CA THR A 380 9.49 10.81 -11.66
C THR A 380 10.67 9.90 -12.01
N HIS A 381 10.90 9.60 -13.30
CA HIS A 381 11.97 8.76 -13.80
C HIS A 381 12.94 9.54 -14.73
N ARG A 382 12.94 10.86 -14.63
CA ARG A 382 13.69 11.75 -15.52
C ARG A 382 15.21 11.48 -15.57
N GLN A 383 15.76 10.88 -14.50
CA GLN A 383 17.19 10.55 -14.43
C GLN A 383 17.58 9.29 -15.22
N LEU A 384 16.59 8.48 -15.66
CA LEU A 384 16.83 7.23 -16.36
C LEU A 384 16.94 7.45 -17.87
N THR A 385 17.81 6.67 -18.53
CA THR A 385 17.83 6.56 -20.01
C THR A 385 16.61 5.77 -20.49
N ASP A 386 16.31 5.82 -21.79
CA ASP A 386 15.17 5.10 -22.35
C ASP A 386 15.34 3.57 -22.16
N GLU A 387 16.57 3.02 -22.26
CA GLU A 387 16.85 1.61 -21.98
C GLU A 387 16.61 1.25 -20.51
N GLN A 388 16.96 2.16 -19.59
CA GLN A 388 16.70 1.97 -18.16
C GLN A 388 15.21 2.07 -17.83
N LEU A 389 14.48 2.96 -18.50
CA LEU A 389 13.03 3.08 -18.39
C LEU A 389 12.35 1.77 -18.82
N GLU A 390 12.69 1.24 -19.99
CA GLU A 390 12.16 -0.03 -20.51
C GLU A 390 12.47 -1.20 -19.57
N ALA A 391 13.68 -1.26 -19.02
CA ALA A 391 14.08 -2.29 -18.06
C ALA A 391 13.27 -2.23 -16.75
N CYS A 392 12.71 -1.05 -16.40
CA CYS A 392 11.82 -0.86 -15.26
C CYS A 392 10.31 -1.01 -15.63
N GLY A 393 10.01 -1.40 -16.87
CA GLY A 393 8.63 -1.52 -17.36
C GLY A 393 7.95 -0.18 -17.62
N VAL A 394 8.72 0.91 -17.75
CA VAL A 394 8.22 2.26 -18.03
C VAL A 394 8.58 2.63 -19.47
N ARG A 395 7.62 2.62 -20.36
CA ARG A 395 7.85 3.04 -21.75
C ARG A 395 8.08 4.55 -21.83
N PRO A 396 9.01 5.04 -22.72
CA PRO A 396 9.28 6.46 -22.84
C PRO A 396 8.07 7.32 -23.27
N ASP A 397 7.05 6.71 -23.89
CA ASP A 397 5.81 7.34 -24.32
C ASP A 397 4.65 7.18 -23.32
N LEU A 398 4.89 6.56 -22.15
CA LEU A 398 3.86 6.24 -21.18
C LEU A 398 3.28 7.50 -20.52
N VAL A 399 1.98 7.70 -20.67
CA VAL A 399 1.17 8.62 -19.87
C VAL A 399 0.39 7.79 -18.85
N ARG A 400 0.56 8.11 -17.56
CA ARG A 400 -0.24 7.54 -16.47
C ARG A 400 -1.38 8.51 -16.15
N LEU A 401 -2.62 8.07 -16.37
CA LEU A 401 -3.83 8.80 -16.02
C LEU A 401 -4.47 8.17 -14.78
N SER A 402 -4.61 8.94 -13.72
CA SER A 402 -5.41 8.57 -12.55
C SER A 402 -6.80 9.17 -12.73
N VAL A 403 -7.75 8.32 -13.08
CA VAL A 403 -9.11 8.73 -13.39
C VAL A 403 -9.90 8.95 -12.10
N GLY A 404 -10.45 10.13 -11.95
CA GLY A 404 -11.25 10.54 -10.80
C GLY A 404 -12.70 10.05 -10.85
N ILE A 405 -13.52 10.66 -9.98
CA ILE A 405 -14.95 10.34 -9.84
C ILE A 405 -15.87 11.40 -10.45
N GLU A 406 -15.31 12.34 -11.21
CA GLU A 406 -16.04 13.36 -11.97
C GLU A 406 -17.00 12.71 -12.97
N ASP A 407 -17.81 13.52 -13.62
CA ASP A 407 -18.65 13.05 -14.71
C ASP A 407 -17.80 12.54 -15.87
N ILE A 408 -18.15 11.37 -16.39
CA ILE A 408 -17.35 10.70 -17.43
C ILE A 408 -17.31 11.48 -18.73
N GLU A 409 -18.41 12.18 -19.09
CA GLU A 409 -18.48 13.00 -20.30
C GLU A 409 -17.49 14.17 -20.23
N ASP A 410 -17.34 14.80 -19.07
CA ASP A 410 -16.37 15.90 -18.88
C ASP A 410 -14.92 15.38 -18.98
N ILE A 411 -14.62 14.21 -18.39
CA ILE A 411 -13.29 13.59 -18.51
C ILE A 411 -12.98 13.27 -19.97
N LEU A 412 -13.90 12.64 -20.70
CA LEU A 412 -13.70 12.27 -22.09
C LEU A 412 -13.57 13.50 -23.00
N ALA A 413 -14.33 14.57 -22.74
CA ALA A 413 -14.22 15.82 -23.50
C ALA A 413 -12.84 16.49 -23.32
N ASP A 414 -12.30 16.47 -22.10
CA ASP A 414 -10.95 16.98 -21.81
C ASP A 414 -9.86 16.17 -22.53
N LEU A 415 -9.97 14.84 -22.51
CA LEU A 415 -9.03 13.97 -23.22
C LEU A 415 -9.10 14.17 -24.73
N GLU A 416 -10.30 14.28 -25.33
CA GLU A 416 -10.51 14.49 -26.77
C GLU A 416 -9.88 15.80 -27.23
N GLN A 417 -10.16 16.91 -26.54
CA GLN A 417 -9.62 18.23 -26.93
C GLN A 417 -8.09 18.28 -26.82
N ALA A 418 -7.49 17.53 -25.86
CA ALA A 418 -6.04 17.46 -25.71
C ALA A 418 -5.40 16.54 -26.77
N LEU A 419 -6.02 15.38 -27.06
CA LEU A 419 -5.55 14.45 -28.09
C LEU A 419 -5.66 15.05 -29.51
N ALA A 420 -6.61 15.95 -29.76
CA ALA A 420 -6.73 16.66 -31.03
C ALA A 420 -5.56 17.62 -31.34
N LYS A 421 -4.69 17.88 -30.37
CA LYS A 421 -3.53 18.79 -30.52
C LYS A 421 -2.22 18.03 -30.83
N ILE A 422 -2.26 16.71 -30.95
CA ILE A 422 -1.09 15.85 -31.24
C ILE A 422 -1.26 15.00 -32.49
#